data_332af4b0910e7c99130203a01cf9585a
#
_entry.id   332af4b0910e7c99130203a01cf9585a
#
_cell.length_a   1.000
_cell.length_b   1.000
_cell.length_c   1.000
_cell.angle_alpha   90.00
_cell.angle_beta   90.00
_cell.angle_gamma   90.00
#
_symmetry.space_group_name_H-M   'P 1'
#
loop_
_entity.id
_entity.type
_entity.pdbx_description
1 polymer ?
#
loop_
_entity_poly.entity_id
_entity_poly.type
_entity_poly.pdbx_seq_one_letter_code
_entity_poly.pdbx_strand_id
1 'polypeptide(L)'
;MLAAALAVFVVLGGRLAWLQLYKGLYYGKQADGNRMRSAVIMAPRGRIMDVHGKVLADSSPGYVLSLQAGHSFSDAEVNLLARLLAMQPDAIRKKAEQAAGTYEQIVVKSELTPQEITSLEEHLKDLPGISLNLQPMRHYLYGMTAAHVLGYVGEVSEEQIKQGKYKGLSPGSIVGKEGLEFVYDAVLRGQTGRRTEEVDVRGRVVRELAGQAPVSGKGLVLTLDFALQQDLERVLDKQMAALRTSGIAPNAYGAAAVAMDPNTGAVRALVSRPGYDPNWFVGGISTAHWKLINENVFHPLTNKVINGEYPAGSTFKVVTGSAALDKHKVTP
;
A
#
# COMPACT_ATOMS: atom_id res chain seq x y z
N MET A 1 32.34 -58.40 -28.03
CA MET A 1 31.64 -57.96 -26.77
C MET A 1 32.51 -56.93 -26.01
N LEU A 2 33.74 -57.31 -25.56
CA LEU A 2 34.61 -56.44 -24.77
C LEU A 2 34.96 -55.09 -25.48
N ALA A 3 35.31 -55.13 -26.74
CA ALA A 3 35.64 -53.92 -27.53
C ALA A 3 34.44 -52.96 -27.69
N ALA A 4 33.21 -53.48 -27.85
CA ALA A 4 31.99 -52.65 -27.90
C ALA A 4 31.70 -52.02 -26.53
N ALA A 5 31.88 -52.73 -25.42
CA ALA A 5 31.73 -52.19 -24.09
C ALA A 5 32.73 -51.07 -23.81
N LEU A 6 34.00 -51.27 -24.20
CA LEU A 6 35.08 -50.28 -24.04
C LEU A 6 34.77 -48.98 -24.85
N ALA A 7 34.27 -49.12 -26.07
CA ALA A 7 33.89 -47.96 -26.89
C ALA A 7 32.75 -47.15 -26.26
N VAL A 8 31.74 -47.81 -25.66
CA VAL A 8 30.66 -47.13 -24.95
C VAL A 8 31.19 -46.38 -23.75
N PHE A 9 32.12 -46.96 -22.96
CA PHE A 9 32.72 -46.27 -21.80
C PHE A 9 33.57 -45.06 -22.21
N VAL A 10 34.29 -45.11 -23.35
CA VAL A 10 35.04 -43.98 -23.89
C VAL A 10 34.11 -42.84 -24.28
N VAL A 11 32.99 -43.12 -24.95
CA VAL A 11 32.00 -42.13 -25.34
C VAL A 11 31.34 -41.50 -24.10
N LEU A 12 30.93 -42.32 -23.12
CA LEU A 12 30.36 -41.83 -21.87
C LEU A 12 31.33 -40.98 -21.07
N GLY A 13 32.60 -41.44 -20.95
CA GLY A 13 33.68 -40.68 -20.28
C GLY A 13 33.97 -39.36 -20.97
N GLY A 14 34.03 -39.34 -22.30
CA GLY A 14 34.20 -38.10 -23.10
C GLY A 14 33.03 -37.14 -22.90
N ARG A 15 31.78 -37.68 -22.89
CA ARG A 15 30.59 -36.87 -22.62
C ARG A 15 30.57 -36.30 -21.20
N LEU A 16 30.98 -37.11 -20.21
CA LEU A 16 31.06 -36.67 -18.83
C LEU A 16 32.12 -35.58 -18.65
N ALA A 17 33.31 -35.78 -19.23
CA ALA A 17 34.38 -34.78 -19.24
C ALA A 17 33.91 -33.46 -19.89
N TRP A 18 33.20 -33.51 -21.00
CA TRP A 18 32.65 -32.33 -21.66
C TRP A 18 31.62 -31.60 -20.79
N LEU A 19 30.72 -32.33 -20.10
CA LEU A 19 29.73 -31.77 -19.22
C LEU A 19 30.36 -31.16 -17.96
N GLN A 20 31.36 -31.81 -17.38
CA GLN A 20 31.96 -31.35 -16.14
C GLN A 20 33.04 -30.27 -16.34
N LEU A 21 33.90 -30.43 -17.34
CA LEU A 21 35.05 -29.52 -17.55
C LEU A 21 34.68 -28.32 -18.44
N TYR A 22 33.93 -28.56 -19.53
CA TYR A 22 33.62 -27.49 -20.47
C TYR A 22 32.32 -26.74 -20.10
N LYS A 23 31.26 -27.46 -19.78
CA LYS A 23 29.96 -26.89 -19.39
C LYS A 23 29.72 -26.82 -17.90
N GLY A 24 30.63 -27.25 -17.06
CA GLY A 24 30.45 -27.30 -15.60
C GLY A 24 30.12 -25.94 -14.97
N LEU A 25 30.83 -24.89 -15.40
CA LEU A 25 30.53 -23.51 -14.97
C LEU A 25 29.13 -23.01 -15.40
N TYR A 26 28.68 -23.39 -16.58
CA TYR A 26 27.37 -23.03 -17.09
C TYR A 26 26.27 -23.72 -16.31
N TYR A 27 26.37 -25.04 -16.12
CA TYR A 27 25.38 -25.78 -15.35
C TYR A 27 25.43 -25.47 -13.84
N GLY A 28 26.62 -25.14 -13.30
CA GLY A 28 26.77 -24.64 -11.94
C GLY A 28 26.01 -23.34 -11.73
N LYS A 29 26.15 -22.35 -12.63
CA LYS A 29 25.38 -21.10 -12.56
C LYS A 29 23.88 -21.31 -12.69
N GLN A 30 23.43 -22.25 -13.55
CA GLN A 30 22.00 -22.58 -13.65
C GLN A 30 21.49 -23.26 -12.39
N ALA A 31 22.26 -24.17 -11.78
CA ALA A 31 21.90 -24.82 -10.53
C ALA A 31 21.82 -23.80 -9.37
N ASP A 32 22.79 -22.88 -9.31
CA ASP A 32 22.77 -21.78 -8.32
C ASP A 32 21.55 -20.85 -8.55
N GLY A 33 21.23 -20.53 -9.79
CA GLY A 33 20.02 -19.74 -10.14
C GLY A 33 18.71 -20.39 -9.72
N ASN A 34 18.62 -21.73 -9.81
CA ASN A 34 17.45 -22.48 -9.36
C ASN A 34 17.36 -22.67 -7.85
N ARG A 35 18.50 -22.58 -7.15
CA ARG A 35 18.61 -22.76 -5.70
C ARG A 35 18.57 -21.45 -4.93
N MET A 36 18.96 -20.35 -5.57
CA MET A 36 19.01 -19.03 -4.94
C MET A 36 17.78 -18.22 -5.29
N ARG A 37 17.09 -17.73 -4.25
CA ARG A 37 15.94 -16.85 -4.34
C ARG A 37 16.24 -15.51 -3.72
N SER A 38 15.83 -14.43 -4.38
CA SER A 38 15.88 -13.08 -3.81
C SER A 38 14.52 -12.75 -3.20
N ALA A 39 14.49 -12.54 -1.89
CA ALA A 39 13.30 -12.06 -1.18
C ALA A 39 13.44 -10.56 -0.90
N VAL A 40 12.40 -9.80 -1.22
CA VAL A 40 12.31 -8.37 -0.91
C VAL A 40 11.88 -8.20 0.54
N ILE A 41 12.61 -7.39 1.30
CA ILE A 41 12.25 -7.02 2.69
C ILE A 41 11.68 -5.61 2.64
N MET A 42 10.40 -5.47 2.98
CA MET A 42 9.73 -4.17 3.00
C MET A 42 10.30 -3.29 4.11
N ALA A 43 10.54 -2.02 3.79
CA ALA A 43 10.96 -1.04 4.77
C ALA A 43 9.76 -0.50 5.55
N PRO A 44 9.87 -0.29 6.87
CA PRO A 44 8.87 0.47 7.62
C PRO A 44 8.76 1.88 7.06
N ARG A 45 7.52 2.32 6.83
CA ARG A 45 7.23 3.67 6.35
C ARG A 45 7.39 4.68 7.50
N GLY A 46 7.93 5.86 7.21
CA GLY A 46 8.18 6.90 8.22
C GLY A 46 6.91 7.34 8.95
N ARG A 47 7.05 7.70 10.22
CA ARG A 47 5.96 8.23 11.05
C ARG A 47 5.49 9.58 10.56
N ILE A 48 4.19 9.85 10.69
CA ILE A 48 3.64 11.20 10.55
C ILE A 48 3.15 11.63 11.92
N MET A 49 3.63 12.78 12.38
CA MET A 49 3.37 13.33 13.71
C MET A 49 2.79 14.73 13.60
N ASP A 50 1.98 15.12 14.58
CA ASP A 50 1.51 16.49 14.73
C ASP A 50 2.62 17.43 15.24
N VAL A 51 2.28 18.71 15.47
CA VAL A 51 3.21 19.73 15.97
C VAL A 51 3.76 19.44 17.37
N HIS A 52 3.08 18.62 18.15
CA HIS A 52 3.45 18.22 19.51
C HIS A 52 4.16 16.86 19.56
N GLY A 53 4.42 16.24 18.40
CA GLY A 53 5.06 14.92 18.30
C GLY A 53 4.08 13.75 18.49
N LYS A 54 2.77 14.00 18.52
CA LYS A 54 1.76 12.95 18.59
C LYS A 54 1.73 12.18 17.26
N VAL A 55 1.92 10.86 17.31
CA VAL A 55 1.93 10.02 16.13
C VAL A 55 0.52 9.89 15.56
N LEU A 56 0.34 10.27 14.30
CA LEU A 56 -0.92 10.18 13.55
C LEU A 56 -0.96 8.95 12.65
N ALA A 57 0.16 8.61 12.05
CA ALA A 57 0.32 7.42 11.23
C ALA A 57 1.69 6.78 11.47
N ASP A 58 1.71 5.44 11.62
CA ASP A 58 2.92 4.64 11.85
C ASP A 58 2.90 3.37 10.99
N SER A 59 3.93 2.56 11.09
CA SER A 59 3.98 1.20 10.53
C SER A 59 3.94 0.18 11.67
N SER A 60 2.94 -0.68 11.65
CA SER A 60 2.82 -1.82 12.57
C SER A 60 3.10 -3.13 11.83
N PRO A 61 3.63 -4.17 12.51
CA PRO A 61 3.78 -5.47 11.89
C PRO A 61 2.41 -6.09 11.59
N GLY A 62 2.23 -6.58 10.37
CA GLY A 62 1.03 -7.29 9.94
C GLY A 62 1.38 -8.52 9.12
N TYR A 63 0.55 -9.55 9.19
CA TYR A 63 0.73 -10.75 8.39
C TYR A 63 0.19 -10.54 6.97
N VAL A 64 1.01 -10.95 6.00
CA VAL A 64 0.70 -10.92 4.58
C VAL A 64 0.75 -12.33 4.02
N LEU A 65 -0.31 -12.75 3.34
CA LEU A 65 -0.33 -13.99 2.58
C LEU A 65 0.16 -13.72 1.16
N SER A 66 1.18 -14.46 0.75
CA SER A 66 1.73 -14.40 -0.61
C SER A 66 1.74 -15.78 -1.25
N LEU A 67 1.57 -15.81 -2.58
CA LEU A 67 1.77 -17.00 -3.42
C LEU A 67 3.22 -17.03 -3.90
N GLN A 68 3.82 -18.22 -3.87
CA GLN A 68 5.18 -18.42 -4.37
C GLN A 68 5.22 -18.34 -5.89
N ALA A 69 6.26 -17.69 -6.40
CA ALA A 69 6.54 -17.61 -7.82
C ALA A 69 6.75 -19.00 -8.46
N GLY A 70 6.23 -19.20 -9.66
CA GLY A 70 6.40 -20.43 -10.43
C GLY A 70 5.60 -21.64 -9.91
N HIS A 71 4.81 -21.50 -8.83
CA HIS A 71 3.92 -22.55 -8.36
C HIS A 71 2.56 -22.49 -9.08
N SER A 72 2.11 -23.63 -9.61
CA SER A 72 0.79 -23.75 -10.24
C SER A 72 -0.21 -24.25 -9.21
N PHE A 73 -1.19 -23.43 -8.89
CA PHE A 73 -2.24 -23.75 -7.94
C PHE A 73 -3.38 -24.52 -8.61
N SER A 74 -3.80 -25.62 -8.01
CA SER A 74 -4.97 -26.38 -8.42
C SER A 74 -6.27 -25.64 -8.06
N ASP A 75 -7.37 -25.98 -8.72
CA ASP A 75 -8.70 -25.45 -8.38
C ASP A 75 -9.11 -25.78 -6.93
N ALA A 76 -8.66 -26.90 -6.38
CA ALA A 76 -8.90 -27.28 -4.98
C ALA A 76 -8.21 -26.32 -4.01
N GLU A 77 -6.94 -25.99 -4.25
CA GLU A 77 -6.17 -25.04 -3.44
C GLU A 77 -6.74 -23.62 -3.53
N VAL A 78 -7.11 -23.17 -4.74
CA VAL A 78 -7.75 -21.88 -4.97
C VAL A 78 -9.07 -21.78 -4.21
N ASN A 79 -9.91 -22.82 -4.27
CA ASN A 79 -11.19 -22.83 -3.58
C ASN A 79 -11.03 -22.94 -2.05
N LEU A 80 -9.99 -23.63 -1.57
CA LEU A 80 -9.67 -23.69 -0.14
C LEU A 80 -9.24 -22.31 0.35
N LEU A 81 -8.31 -21.64 -0.33
CA LEU A 81 -7.87 -20.28 -0.01
C LEU A 81 -9.05 -19.29 -0.03
N ALA A 82 -9.94 -19.39 -1.02
CA ALA A 82 -11.12 -18.54 -1.14
C ALA A 82 -12.03 -18.64 0.09
N ARG A 83 -12.23 -19.85 0.60
CA ARG A 83 -13.02 -20.10 1.80
C ARG A 83 -12.33 -19.55 3.07
N LEU A 84 -11.03 -19.85 3.24
CA LEU A 84 -10.26 -19.44 4.42
C LEU A 84 -10.15 -17.92 4.54
N LEU A 85 -10.07 -17.20 3.40
CA LEU A 85 -9.90 -15.74 3.33
C LEU A 85 -11.22 -14.98 3.12
N ALA A 86 -12.35 -15.67 3.00
CA ALA A 86 -13.64 -15.10 2.63
C ALA A 86 -13.55 -14.23 1.34
N MET A 87 -12.77 -14.68 0.34
CA MET A 87 -12.56 -14.00 -0.94
C MET A 87 -13.24 -14.75 -2.08
N GLN A 88 -13.50 -14.03 -3.19
CA GLN A 88 -14.01 -14.66 -4.40
C GLN A 88 -12.95 -15.57 -5.05
N PRO A 89 -13.28 -16.81 -5.44
CA PRO A 89 -12.32 -17.75 -6.05
C PRO A 89 -11.61 -17.18 -7.29
N ASP A 90 -12.33 -16.44 -8.13
CA ASP A 90 -11.78 -15.85 -9.36
C ASP A 90 -10.71 -14.80 -9.08
N ALA A 91 -10.84 -14.05 -7.97
CA ALA A 91 -9.82 -13.08 -7.55
C ALA A 91 -8.51 -13.78 -7.16
N ILE A 92 -8.60 -14.92 -6.48
CA ILE A 92 -7.44 -15.73 -6.11
C ILE A 92 -6.86 -16.44 -7.34
N ARG A 93 -7.71 -17.00 -8.22
CA ARG A 93 -7.28 -17.65 -9.48
C ARG A 93 -6.43 -16.71 -10.32
N LYS A 94 -6.89 -15.47 -10.53
CA LYS A 94 -6.12 -14.46 -11.27
C LYS A 94 -4.75 -14.20 -10.67
N LYS A 95 -4.64 -14.11 -9.34
CA LYS A 95 -3.35 -13.95 -8.63
C LYS A 95 -2.48 -15.20 -8.72
N ALA A 96 -3.08 -16.39 -8.67
CA ALA A 96 -2.39 -17.65 -8.84
C ALA A 96 -1.80 -17.82 -10.27
N GLU A 97 -2.53 -17.42 -11.29
CA GLU A 97 -2.05 -17.39 -12.68
C GLU A 97 -0.88 -16.41 -12.85
N GLN A 98 -0.96 -15.23 -12.22
CA GLN A 98 0.15 -14.27 -12.19
C GLN A 98 1.38 -14.86 -11.49
N ALA A 99 1.20 -15.55 -10.36
CA ALA A 99 2.29 -16.18 -9.62
C ALA A 99 2.99 -17.28 -10.44
N ALA A 100 2.25 -18.07 -11.22
CA ALA A 100 2.79 -19.09 -12.10
C ALA A 100 3.67 -18.51 -13.22
N GLY A 101 3.37 -17.30 -13.70
CA GLY A 101 4.07 -16.62 -14.80
C GLY A 101 5.19 -15.65 -14.38
N THR A 102 5.51 -15.54 -13.09
CA THR A 102 6.51 -14.61 -12.57
C THR A 102 7.57 -15.29 -11.72
N TYR A 103 8.68 -14.57 -11.46
CA TYR A 103 9.71 -14.96 -10.49
C TYR A 103 9.57 -14.25 -9.14
N GLU A 104 8.57 -13.40 -8.97
CA GLU A 104 8.30 -12.67 -7.73
C GLU A 104 7.09 -13.25 -7.01
N GLN A 105 7.06 -13.11 -5.67
CA GLN A 105 5.91 -13.50 -4.86
C GLN A 105 4.74 -12.55 -5.12
N ILE A 106 3.55 -13.10 -5.27
CA ILE A 106 2.32 -12.31 -5.45
C ILE A 106 1.55 -12.24 -4.14
N VAL A 107 1.32 -11.03 -3.65
CA VAL A 107 0.50 -10.81 -2.45
C VAL A 107 -0.96 -11.11 -2.74
N VAL A 108 -1.56 -12.01 -1.96
CA VAL A 108 -2.99 -12.34 -2.05
C VAL A 108 -3.80 -11.42 -1.16
N LYS A 109 -3.42 -11.35 0.10
CA LYS A 109 -4.10 -10.54 1.11
C LYS A 109 -3.09 -10.01 2.12
N SER A 110 -3.22 -8.74 2.45
CA SER A 110 -2.52 -8.07 3.53
C SER A 110 -3.47 -7.89 4.72
N GLU A 111 -2.93 -7.66 5.91
CA GLU A 111 -3.72 -7.51 7.15
C GLU A 111 -4.64 -8.73 7.43
N LEU A 112 -4.03 -9.89 7.57
CA LEU A 112 -4.77 -11.09 7.99
C LEU A 112 -5.28 -10.94 9.42
N THR A 113 -6.52 -11.31 9.64
CA THR A 113 -7.07 -11.39 10.99
C THR A 113 -6.47 -12.58 11.76
N PRO A 114 -6.47 -12.57 13.11
CA PRO A 114 -5.99 -13.71 13.90
C PRO A 114 -6.66 -15.03 13.54
N GLN A 115 -7.98 -15.00 13.21
CA GLN A 115 -8.72 -16.18 12.78
C GLN A 115 -8.23 -16.71 11.44
N GLU A 116 -7.99 -15.83 10.47
CA GLU A 116 -7.46 -16.21 9.16
C GLU A 116 -6.04 -16.79 9.27
N ILE A 117 -5.19 -16.19 10.12
CA ILE A 117 -3.84 -16.70 10.37
C ILE A 117 -3.91 -18.13 10.91
N THR A 118 -4.68 -18.36 11.98
CA THR A 118 -4.84 -19.69 12.59
C THR A 118 -5.36 -20.70 11.56
N SER A 119 -6.41 -20.34 10.82
CA SER A 119 -6.99 -21.22 9.78
C SER A 119 -6.01 -21.55 8.67
N LEU A 120 -5.19 -20.57 8.24
CA LEU A 120 -4.15 -20.81 7.24
C LEU A 120 -3.03 -21.70 7.77
N GLU A 121 -2.58 -21.49 9.03
CA GLU A 121 -1.54 -22.31 9.66
C GLU A 121 -1.96 -23.78 9.79
N GLU A 122 -3.22 -24.04 10.11
CA GLU A 122 -3.79 -25.39 10.19
C GLU A 122 -3.75 -26.11 8.82
N HIS A 123 -3.92 -25.36 7.72
CA HIS A 123 -3.99 -25.89 6.36
C HIS A 123 -2.70 -25.72 5.53
N LEU A 124 -1.59 -25.28 6.15
CA LEU A 124 -0.31 -25.08 5.42
C LEU A 124 0.19 -26.33 4.69
N LYS A 125 -0.14 -27.53 5.19
CA LYS A 125 0.23 -28.80 4.54
C LYS A 125 -0.57 -29.05 3.26
N ASP A 126 -1.79 -28.54 3.19
CA ASP A 126 -2.73 -28.73 2.07
C ASP A 126 -2.57 -27.61 1.02
N LEU A 127 -1.78 -26.59 1.34
CA LEU A 127 -1.55 -25.39 0.53
C LEU A 127 -0.06 -25.18 0.24
N PRO A 128 0.59 -26.09 -0.49
CA PRO A 128 1.97 -25.87 -0.91
C PRO A 128 2.03 -24.62 -1.82
N GLY A 129 3.10 -23.85 -1.70
CA GLY A 129 3.27 -22.63 -2.52
C GLY A 129 2.66 -21.37 -1.93
N ILE A 130 2.10 -21.38 -0.71
CA ILE A 130 1.79 -20.17 0.04
C ILE A 130 2.91 -19.81 1.02
N SER A 131 3.00 -18.53 1.37
CA SER A 131 3.86 -18.07 2.45
C SER A 131 3.16 -16.99 3.28
N LEU A 132 3.26 -17.15 4.61
CA LEU A 132 2.82 -16.15 5.58
C LEU A 132 4.04 -15.37 6.06
N ASN A 133 4.08 -14.09 5.76
CA ASN A 133 5.21 -13.23 6.10
C ASN A 133 4.76 -12.06 6.95
N LEU A 134 5.53 -11.75 7.98
CA LEU A 134 5.35 -10.54 8.77
C LEU A 134 5.98 -9.36 8.02
N GLN A 135 5.18 -8.34 7.70
CA GLN A 135 5.63 -7.14 6.98
C GLN A 135 5.16 -5.87 7.70
N PRO A 136 5.89 -4.76 7.56
CA PRO A 136 5.42 -3.48 8.09
C PRO A 136 4.22 -2.98 7.27
N MET A 137 3.08 -2.85 7.95
CA MET A 137 1.82 -2.35 7.38
C MET A 137 1.58 -0.92 7.84
N ARG A 138 1.08 -0.06 6.94
CA ARG A 138 0.70 1.31 7.32
C ARG A 138 -0.52 1.29 8.21
N HIS A 139 -0.49 2.07 9.31
CA HIS A 139 -1.59 2.19 10.25
C HIS A 139 -1.87 3.66 10.58
N TYR A 140 -3.13 4.08 10.40
CA TYR A 140 -3.62 5.42 10.73
C TYR A 140 -4.37 5.34 12.05
N LEU A 141 -3.72 5.84 13.13
CA LEU A 141 -4.10 5.55 14.51
C LEU A 141 -5.49 6.10 14.90
N TYR A 142 -5.99 7.10 14.17
CA TYR A 142 -7.22 7.82 14.54
C TYR A 142 -8.30 7.76 13.46
N GLY A 143 -8.27 6.72 12.62
CA GLY A 143 -9.30 6.48 11.60
C GLY A 143 -9.52 7.69 10.69
N MET A 144 -10.73 8.21 10.66
CA MET A 144 -11.11 9.32 9.77
C MET A 144 -10.51 10.67 10.13
N THR A 145 -9.89 10.85 11.33
CA THR A 145 -9.32 12.12 11.74
C THR A 145 -8.14 12.50 10.85
N ALA A 146 -8.17 13.70 10.33
CA ALA A 146 -7.19 14.26 9.39
C ALA A 146 -6.97 13.43 8.10
N ALA A 147 -7.90 12.54 7.74
CA ALA A 147 -7.74 11.63 6.60
C ALA A 147 -7.36 12.32 5.28
N HIS A 148 -7.99 13.46 4.97
CA HIS A 148 -7.67 14.22 3.75
C HIS A 148 -6.30 14.91 3.78
N VAL A 149 -5.75 15.18 4.97
CA VAL A 149 -4.39 15.69 5.13
C VAL A 149 -3.39 14.56 4.97
N LEU A 150 -3.59 13.48 5.73
CA LEU A 150 -2.70 12.31 5.71
C LEU A 150 -2.72 11.64 4.34
N GLY A 151 -3.90 11.45 3.76
CA GLY A 151 -4.08 10.61 2.60
C GLY A 151 -4.05 9.13 2.95
N TYR A 152 -3.78 8.29 1.96
CA TYR A 152 -3.69 6.84 2.12
C TYR A 152 -2.63 6.23 1.22
N VAL A 153 -2.26 4.99 1.51
CA VAL A 153 -1.33 4.18 0.71
C VAL A 153 -2.08 3.11 -0.07
N GLY A 154 -1.47 2.63 -1.13
CA GLY A 154 -2.01 1.53 -1.93
C GLY A 154 -0.99 1.00 -2.92
N GLU A 155 -1.29 -0.12 -3.57
CA GLU A 155 -0.43 -0.74 -4.57
C GLU A 155 -0.28 0.13 -5.82
N VAL A 156 0.94 0.21 -6.35
CA VAL A 156 1.19 0.88 -7.64
C VAL A 156 0.79 -0.05 -8.79
N SER A 157 0.05 0.49 -9.77
CA SER A 157 -0.30 -0.25 -10.99
C SER A 157 0.80 -0.13 -12.05
N GLU A 158 0.80 -1.07 -13.01
CA GLU A 158 1.71 -1.00 -14.15
C GLU A 158 1.56 0.29 -14.95
N GLU A 159 0.32 0.79 -15.11
CA GLU A 159 0.03 2.03 -15.82
C GLU A 159 0.69 3.23 -15.13
N GLN A 160 0.63 3.29 -13.81
CA GLN A 160 1.26 4.35 -13.02
C GLN A 160 2.78 4.33 -13.12
N ILE A 161 3.39 3.14 -13.22
CA ILE A 161 4.82 2.98 -13.46
C ILE A 161 5.18 3.45 -14.88
N LYS A 162 4.41 3.05 -15.89
CA LYS A 162 4.60 3.47 -17.28
C LYS A 162 4.50 4.98 -17.48
N GLN A 163 3.63 5.66 -16.71
CA GLN A 163 3.51 7.13 -16.68
C GLN A 163 4.72 7.83 -16.06
N GLY A 164 5.68 7.07 -15.52
CA GLY A 164 6.98 7.58 -15.07
C GLY A 164 7.02 8.15 -13.66
N LYS A 165 5.90 8.18 -12.94
CA LYS A 165 5.82 8.73 -11.58
C LYS A 165 6.55 7.87 -10.54
N TYR A 166 6.55 6.56 -10.73
CA TYR A 166 7.13 5.57 -9.79
C TYR A 166 8.22 4.74 -10.47
N LYS A 167 9.15 5.41 -11.18
CA LYS A 167 10.27 4.72 -11.83
C LYS A 167 11.08 3.89 -10.84
N GLY A 168 11.42 2.67 -11.25
CA GLY A 168 12.25 1.76 -10.45
C GLY A 168 11.51 0.97 -9.38
N LEU A 169 10.17 1.10 -9.30
CA LEU A 169 9.34 0.24 -8.47
C LEU A 169 8.77 -0.91 -9.28
N SER A 170 8.60 -2.06 -8.62
CA SER A 170 7.85 -3.19 -9.18
C SER A 170 6.34 -2.99 -9.00
N PRO A 171 5.50 -3.54 -9.89
CA PRO A 171 4.06 -3.61 -9.68
C PRO A 171 3.73 -4.21 -8.31
N GLY A 172 2.69 -3.71 -7.65
CA GLY A 172 2.33 -4.14 -6.29
C GLY A 172 3.12 -3.47 -5.16
N SER A 173 4.15 -2.66 -5.47
CA SER A 173 4.82 -1.85 -4.44
C SER A 173 3.84 -0.89 -3.78
N ILE A 174 3.93 -0.73 -2.45
CA ILE A 174 3.07 0.18 -1.70
C ILE A 174 3.60 1.62 -1.80
N VAL A 175 2.74 2.52 -2.26
CA VAL A 175 3.04 3.94 -2.47
C VAL A 175 1.94 4.82 -1.90
N GLY A 176 2.25 6.08 -1.62
CA GLY A 176 1.23 7.07 -1.28
C GLY A 176 0.34 7.41 -2.48
N LYS A 177 -0.98 7.42 -2.27
CA LYS A 177 -1.98 7.68 -3.32
C LYS A 177 -2.56 9.08 -3.24
N GLU A 178 -2.75 9.60 -2.05
CA GLU A 178 -3.36 10.91 -1.78
C GLU A 178 -2.67 11.61 -0.60
N GLY A 179 -2.92 12.90 -0.43
CA GLY A 179 -2.48 13.71 0.70
C GLY A 179 -0.96 13.75 0.89
N LEU A 180 -0.54 13.84 2.14
CA LEU A 180 0.88 13.86 2.51
C LEU A 180 1.59 12.55 2.17
N GLU A 181 0.89 11.43 2.25
CA GLU A 181 1.41 10.13 1.82
C GLU A 181 1.88 10.16 0.37
N PHE A 182 1.12 10.84 -0.50
CA PHE A 182 1.45 10.99 -1.91
C PHE A 182 2.57 12.01 -2.16
N VAL A 183 2.46 13.20 -1.56
CA VAL A 183 3.41 14.30 -1.79
C VAL A 183 4.80 13.94 -1.28
N TYR A 184 4.87 13.29 -0.12
CA TYR A 184 6.11 12.91 0.55
C TYR A 184 6.45 11.43 0.42
N ASP A 185 5.88 10.73 -0.56
CA ASP A 185 6.06 9.28 -0.72
C ASP A 185 7.53 8.85 -0.75
N ALA A 186 8.38 9.54 -1.50
CA ALA A 186 9.80 9.22 -1.61
C ALA A 186 10.55 9.34 -0.27
N VAL A 187 10.09 10.23 0.62
CA VAL A 187 10.68 10.44 1.95
C VAL A 187 10.14 9.40 2.94
N LEU A 188 8.82 9.17 2.91
CA LEU A 188 8.13 8.28 3.84
C LEU A 188 8.38 6.81 3.56
N ARG A 189 8.47 6.39 2.29
CA ARG A 189 8.52 4.98 1.88
C ARG A 189 9.77 4.23 2.35
N GLY A 190 10.91 4.91 2.52
CA GLY A 190 12.18 4.28 2.83
C GLY A 190 12.76 3.50 1.64
N GLN A 191 13.69 2.61 1.91
CA GLN A 191 14.34 1.77 0.91
C GLN A 191 14.17 0.30 1.30
N THR A 192 13.60 -0.49 0.39
CA THR A 192 13.44 -1.94 0.58
C THR A 192 14.80 -2.62 0.67
N GLY A 193 14.92 -3.56 1.59
CA GLY A 193 16.03 -4.49 1.66
C GLY A 193 15.86 -5.64 0.67
N ARG A 194 16.91 -6.44 0.53
CA ARG A 194 16.90 -7.69 -0.22
C ARG A 194 17.64 -8.75 0.58
N ARG A 195 17.09 -9.95 0.61
CA ARG A 195 17.70 -11.12 1.22
C ARG A 195 17.82 -12.20 0.16
N THR A 196 18.99 -12.80 0.06
CA THR A 196 19.18 -13.98 -0.77
C THR A 196 18.96 -15.21 0.09
N GLU A 197 18.08 -16.07 -0.32
CA GLU A 197 17.73 -17.32 0.35
C GLU A 197 18.13 -18.51 -0.52
N GLU A 198 18.72 -19.52 0.08
CA GLU A 198 18.93 -20.82 -0.54
C GLU A 198 17.69 -21.67 -0.28
N VAL A 199 17.05 -22.16 -1.33
CA VAL A 199 15.85 -22.98 -1.24
C VAL A 199 16.09 -24.40 -1.72
N ASP A 200 15.36 -25.37 -1.13
CA ASP A 200 15.34 -26.75 -1.58
C ASP A 200 14.45 -26.93 -2.84
N VAL A 201 14.41 -28.13 -3.38
CA VAL A 201 13.59 -28.51 -4.56
C VAL A 201 12.08 -28.31 -4.33
N ARG A 202 11.64 -28.10 -3.09
CA ARG A 202 10.25 -27.80 -2.70
C ARG A 202 10.04 -26.32 -2.41
N GLY A 203 11.06 -25.49 -2.66
CA GLY A 203 10.99 -24.04 -2.41
C GLY A 203 11.10 -23.63 -0.94
N ARG A 204 11.46 -24.54 -0.03
CA ARG A 204 11.62 -24.23 1.40
C ARG A 204 13.01 -23.63 1.64
N VAL A 205 13.06 -22.55 2.42
CA VAL A 205 14.33 -21.89 2.78
C VAL A 205 15.18 -22.84 3.61
N VAL A 206 16.35 -23.17 3.10
CA VAL A 206 17.37 -24.00 3.76
C VAL A 206 18.37 -23.14 4.52
N ARG A 207 18.75 -22.00 3.93
CA ARG A 207 19.73 -21.08 4.50
C ARG A 207 19.49 -19.65 4.01
N GLU A 208 19.61 -18.71 4.92
CA GLU A 208 19.68 -17.29 4.59
C GLU A 208 21.12 -16.90 4.27
N LEU A 209 21.32 -16.23 3.15
CA LEU A 209 22.61 -15.68 2.72
C LEU A 209 22.64 -14.18 3.01
N ALA A 210 23.80 -13.56 2.80
CA ALA A 210 23.97 -12.13 2.99
C ALA A 210 22.99 -11.34 2.12
N GLY A 211 22.43 -10.26 2.69
CA GLY A 211 21.46 -9.38 2.04
C GLY A 211 21.67 -7.93 2.46
N GLN A 212 20.89 -7.05 1.88
CA GLN A 212 20.82 -5.64 2.25
C GLN A 212 19.66 -5.43 3.18
N ALA A 213 19.91 -4.92 4.39
CA ALA A 213 18.83 -4.58 5.32
C ALA A 213 17.96 -3.43 4.78
N PRO A 214 16.65 -3.41 5.06
CA PRO A 214 15.80 -2.29 4.69
C PRO A 214 16.15 -1.05 5.49
N VAL A 215 16.01 0.13 4.86
CA VAL A 215 16.18 1.42 5.52
C VAL A 215 14.82 2.06 5.70
N SER A 216 14.41 2.28 6.94
CA SER A 216 13.13 2.92 7.28
C SER A 216 12.99 4.30 6.64
N GLY A 217 11.76 4.66 6.26
CA GLY A 217 11.44 6.00 5.80
C GLY A 217 11.65 7.06 6.88
N LYS A 218 11.89 8.30 6.45
CA LYS A 218 12.00 9.44 7.37
C LYS A 218 10.63 9.87 7.85
N GLY A 219 10.54 10.29 9.12
CA GLY A 219 9.31 10.83 9.69
C GLY A 219 9.01 12.26 9.23
N LEU A 220 7.73 12.64 9.27
CA LEU A 220 7.27 14.00 9.06
C LEU A 220 6.69 14.55 10.37
N VAL A 221 7.04 15.80 10.71
CA VAL A 221 6.38 16.57 11.75
C VAL A 221 5.56 17.65 11.05
N LEU A 222 4.26 17.64 11.30
CA LEU A 222 3.31 18.57 10.69
C LEU A 222 3.15 19.82 11.54
N THR A 223 2.66 20.89 10.93
CA THR A 223 2.19 22.08 11.65
C THR A 223 0.79 21.88 12.25
N LEU A 224 0.10 20.78 11.89
CA LEU A 224 -1.22 20.43 12.36
C LEU A 224 -1.21 20.14 13.86
N ASP A 225 -2.19 20.71 14.59
CA ASP A 225 -2.47 20.42 16.00
C ASP A 225 -3.62 19.39 16.05
N PHE A 226 -3.33 18.20 16.55
CA PHE A 226 -4.28 17.11 16.56
C PHE A 226 -5.51 17.39 17.43
N ALA A 227 -5.34 18.07 18.56
CA ALA A 227 -6.46 18.41 19.44
C ALA A 227 -7.41 19.39 18.74
N LEU A 228 -6.85 20.45 18.14
CA LEU A 228 -7.62 21.41 17.36
C LEU A 228 -8.31 20.75 16.14
N GLN A 229 -7.62 19.85 15.47
CA GLN A 229 -8.18 19.07 14.35
C GLN A 229 -9.43 18.30 14.79
N GLN A 230 -9.34 17.53 15.88
CA GLN A 230 -10.47 16.75 16.41
C GLN A 230 -11.62 17.62 16.87
N ASP A 231 -11.32 18.74 17.55
CA ASP A 231 -12.35 19.67 18.01
C ASP A 231 -13.08 20.30 16.83
N LEU A 232 -12.36 20.73 15.80
CA LEU A 232 -12.95 21.30 14.58
C LEU A 232 -13.82 20.28 13.84
N GLU A 233 -13.37 19.05 13.72
CA GLU A 233 -14.15 17.94 13.14
C GLU A 233 -15.45 17.72 13.90
N ARG A 234 -15.38 17.60 15.22
CA ARG A 234 -16.53 17.40 16.11
C ARG A 234 -17.52 18.55 16.04
N VAL A 235 -17.05 19.80 16.03
CA VAL A 235 -17.89 20.99 15.93
C VAL A 235 -18.62 21.04 14.59
N LEU A 236 -17.92 20.76 13.48
CA LEU A 236 -18.54 20.70 12.15
C LEU A 236 -19.60 19.60 12.05
N ASP A 237 -19.29 18.40 12.53
CA ASP A 237 -20.22 17.27 12.51
C ASP A 237 -21.49 17.60 13.32
N LYS A 238 -21.34 18.20 14.50
CA LYS A 238 -22.44 18.66 15.35
C LYS A 238 -23.28 19.74 14.65
N GLN A 239 -22.62 20.74 14.06
CA GLN A 239 -23.32 21.84 13.38
C GLN A 239 -24.08 21.36 12.13
N MET A 240 -23.48 20.49 11.32
CA MET A 240 -24.18 19.90 10.18
C MET A 240 -25.40 19.08 10.63
N ALA A 241 -25.26 18.30 11.70
CA ALA A 241 -26.37 17.55 12.26
C ALA A 241 -27.51 18.49 12.75
N ALA A 242 -27.18 19.57 13.44
CA ALA A 242 -28.13 20.57 13.91
C ALA A 242 -28.89 21.25 12.74
N LEU A 243 -28.18 21.61 11.68
CA LEU A 243 -28.76 22.22 10.46
C LEU A 243 -29.77 21.27 9.78
N ARG A 244 -29.44 19.97 9.71
CA ARG A 244 -30.35 18.97 9.14
C ARG A 244 -31.58 18.77 10.02
N THR A 245 -31.38 18.65 11.34
CA THR A 245 -32.47 18.39 12.30
C THR A 245 -33.43 19.59 12.41
N SER A 246 -32.93 20.83 12.33
CA SER A 246 -33.75 22.03 12.35
C SER A 246 -34.55 22.27 11.05
N GLY A 247 -34.27 21.52 9.99
CA GLY A 247 -34.88 21.72 8.69
C GLY A 247 -34.36 22.95 7.92
N ILE A 248 -33.43 23.72 8.48
CA ILE A 248 -32.85 24.91 7.79
C ILE A 248 -32.04 24.47 6.58
N ALA A 249 -31.26 23.38 6.69
CA ALA A 249 -30.49 22.83 5.60
C ALA A 249 -30.53 21.29 5.66
N PRO A 250 -31.61 20.65 5.20
CA PRO A 250 -31.81 19.21 5.33
C PRO A 250 -30.74 18.38 4.59
N ASN A 251 -30.07 19.00 3.61
CA ASN A 251 -28.99 18.38 2.81
C ASN A 251 -27.59 18.84 3.22
N ALA A 252 -27.39 19.33 4.44
CA ALA A 252 -26.08 19.75 4.94
C ALA A 252 -25.21 18.52 5.33
N TYR A 253 -24.66 17.83 4.35
CA TYR A 253 -23.77 16.69 4.51
C TYR A 253 -22.32 16.98 4.12
N GLY A 254 -22.06 18.11 3.46
CA GLY A 254 -20.71 18.55 3.07
C GLY A 254 -20.30 19.80 3.83
N ALA A 255 -19.07 19.81 4.35
CA ALA A 255 -18.47 20.97 4.98
C ALA A 255 -16.95 20.96 4.82
N ALA A 256 -16.37 22.16 4.83
CA ALA A 256 -14.92 22.33 4.84
C ALA A 256 -14.54 23.45 5.82
N ALA A 257 -13.42 23.26 6.53
CA ALA A 257 -12.86 24.27 7.41
C ALA A 257 -11.34 24.16 7.44
N VAL A 258 -10.68 25.32 7.58
CA VAL A 258 -9.23 25.41 7.78
C VAL A 258 -8.94 26.42 8.88
N ALA A 259 -8.04 26.07 9.78
CA ALA A 259 -7.45 26.97 10.76
C ALA A 259 -5.98 27.20 10.42
N MET A 260 -5.60 28.43 10.18
CA MET A 260 -4.26 28.82 9.74
C MET A 260 -3.72 29.95 10.63
N ASP A 261 -2.45 29.87 10.97
CA ASP A 261 -1.73 30.96 11.58
C ASP A 261 -1.46 32.06 10.53
N PRO A 262 -2.01 33.27 10.67
CA PRO A 262 -1.87 34.30 9.63
C PRO A 262 -0.45 34.85 9.50
N ASN A 263 0.40 34.70 10.53
CA ASN A 263 1.76 35.23 10.52
C ASN A 263 2.75 34.29 9.83
N THR A 264 2.54 32.97 9.97
CA THR A 264 3.47 31.96 9.48
C THR A 264 2.93 31.18 8.29
N GLY A 265 1.62 31.25 8.02
CA GLY A 265 0.94 30.40 7.04
C GLY A 265 0.78 28.95 7.49
N ALA A 266 1.16 28.60 8.74
CA ALA A 266 1.08 27.24 9.23
C ALA A 266 -0.38 26.78 9.37
N VAL A 267 -0.74 25.70 8.68
CA VAL A 267 -2.05 25.06 8.80
C VAL A 267 -2.08 24.28 10.12
N ARG A 268 -2.97 24.69 11.03
CA ARG A 268 -3.15 24.08 12.35
C ARG A 268 -4.24 22.99 12.34
N ALA A 269 -5.28 23.17 11.54
CA ALA A 269 -6.30 22.16 11.30
C ALA A 269 -6.86 22.32 9.89
N LEU A 270 -7.25 21.20 9.27
CA LEU A 270 -7.86 21.14 7.93
C LEU A 270 -8.88 20.02 7.91
N VAL A 271 -10.15 20.37 7.81
CA VAL A 271 -11.27 19.43 7.88
C VAL A 271 -12.09 19.46 6.61
N SER A 272 -12.34 18.29 6.04
CA SER A 272 -13.27 18.06 4.94
C SER A 272 -14.29 17.00 5.35
N ARG A 273 -15.57 17.22 5.05
CA ARG A 273 -16.68 16.30 5.38
C ARG A 273 -17.54 16.02 4.15
N PRO A 274 -18.10 14.78 4.00
CA PRO A 274 -17.78 13.62 4.83
C PRO A 274 -16.34 13.17 4.65
N GLY A 275 -15.82 12.46 5.65
CA GLY A 275 -14.50 11.84 5.62
C GLY A 275 -14.56 10.36 5.24
N TYR A 276 -13.40 9.73 5.24
CA TYR A 276 -13.20 8.28 5.03
C TYR A 276 -12.13 7.77 5.99
N ASP A 277 -12.09 6.47 6.24
CA ASP A 277 -10.99 5.87 7.01
C ASP A 277 -9.88 5.43 6.05
N PRO A 278 -8.68 6.02 6.12
CA PRO A 278 -7.56 5.66 5.27
C PRO A 278 -7.07 4.22 5.48
N ASN A 279 -7.35 3.60 6.63
CA ASN A 279 -7.05 2.19 6.87
C ASN A 279 -7.80 1.26 5.91
N TRP A 280 -8.95 1.65 5.37
CA TRP A 280 -9.68 0.84 4.40
C TRP A 280 -8.90 0.56 3.11
N PHE A 281 -7.87 1.35 2.80
CA PHE A 281 -7.05 1.20 1.60
C PHE A 281 -5.79 0.36 1.83
N VAL A 282 -5.41 0.16 3.10
CA VAL A 282 -4.22 -0.64 3.44
C VAL A 282 -4.48 -2.09 3.07
N GLY A 283 -3.59 -2.67 2.26
CA GLY A 283 -3.75 -4.04 1.77
C GLY A 283 -4.87 -4.26 0.74
N GLY A 284 -5.50 -3.19 0.25
CA GLY A 284 -6.57 -3.22 -0.74
C GLY A 284 -7.94 -2.96 -0.13
N ILE A 285 -8.74 -2.10 -0.79
CA ILE A 285 -10.08 -1.75 -0.31
C ILE A 285 -11.09 -2.86 -0.64
N SER A 286 -11.93 -3.21 0.33
CA SER A 286 -13.03 -4.15 0.12
C SER A 286 -14.11 -3.56 -0.81
N THR A 287 -14.82 -4.42 -1.55
CA THR A 287 -15.93 -3.99 -2.41
C THR A 287 -17.00 -3.22 -1.62
N ALA A 288 -17.25 -3.61 -0.38
CA ALA A 288 -18.22 -2.95 0.49
C ALA A 288 -17.78 -1.52 0.85
N HIS A 289 -16.52 -1.34 1.29
CA HIS A 289 -15.98 0.00 1.60
C HIS A 289 -15.87 0.87 0.35
N TRP A 290 -15.45 0.28 -0.79
CA TRP A 290 -15.40 1.02 -2.05
C TRP A 290 -16.77 1.55 -2.46
N LYS A 291 -17.80 0.74 -2.32
CA LYS A 291 -19.18 1.12 -2.61
C LYS A 291 -19.66 2.28 -1.73
N LEU A 292 -19.39 2.21 -0.42
CA LEU A 292 -19.70 3.29 0.53
C LEU A 292 -19.06 4.63 0.16
N ILE A 293 -17.88 4.61 -0.41
CA ILE A 293 -17.14 5.83 -0.80
C ILE A 293 -17.58 6.30 -2.19
N ASN A 294 -17.62 5.40 -3.17
CA ASN A 294 -17.80 5.74 -4.58
C ASN A 294 -19.24 6.10 -4.94
N GLU A 295 -20.22 5.46 -4.30
CA GLU A 295 -21.64 5.73 -4.51
C GLU A 295 -22.16 6.89 -3.63
N ASN A 296 -21.32 7.44 -2.76
CA ASN A 296 -21.70 8.56 -1.91
C ASN A 296 -21.70 9.86 -2.70
N VAL A 297 -22.88 10.44 -2.88
CA VAL A 297 -23.10 11.70 -3.64
C VAL A 297 -22.36 12.92 -3.06
N PHE A 298 -21.86 12.83 -1.83
CA PHE A 298 -21.09 13.88 -1.18
C PHE A 298 -19.58 13.70 -1.33
N HIS A 299 -19.14 12.72 -2.13
CA HIS A 299 -17.75 12.48 -2.54
C HIS A 299 -16.75 12.52 -1.36
N PRO A 300 -16.74 11.50 -0.46
CA PRO A 300 -15.89 11.48 0.73
C PRO A 300 -14.39 11.60 0.45
N LEU A 301 -13.91 11.10 -0.70
CA LEU A 301 -12.48 11.20 -1.08
C LEU A 301 -12.05 12.62 -1.48
N THR A 302 -13.00 13.48 -1.86
CA THR A 302 -12.67 14.83 -2.28
C THR A 302 -12.30 15.71 -1.09
N ASN A 303 -11.07 16.22 -1.06
CA ASN A 303 -10.68 17.25 -0.10
C ASN A 303 -11.34 18.58 -0.46
N LYS A 304 -12.46 18.87 0.18
CA LYS A 304 -13.29 20.05 -0.14
C LYS A 304 -12.64 21.37 0.26
N VAL A 305 -11.59 21.35 1.10
CA VAL A 305 -10.84 22.56 1.47
C VAL A 305 -10.03 23.09 0.27
N ILE A 306 -9.48 22.19 -0.55
CA ILE A 306 -8.57 22.55 -1.65
C ILE A 306 -9.16 22.28 -3.03
N ASN A 307 -10.13 21.35 -3.13
CA ASN A 307 -10.75 20.97 -4.41
C ASN A 307 -12.26 21.28 -4.46
N GLY A 308 -12.84 21.88 -3.40
CA GLY A 308 -14.24 22.25 -3.37
C GLY A 308 -14.47 23.57 -4.12
N GLU A 309 -15.37 23.56 -5.11
CA GLU A 309 -15.78 24.76 -5.82
C GLU A 309 -17.16 25.19 -5.31
N TYR A 310 -17.20 26.31 -4.60
CA TYR A 310 -18.42 26.85 -4.01
C TYR A 310 -18.61 28.31 -4.41
N PRO A 311 -19.87 28.79 -4.56
CA PRO A 311 -20.15 30.21 -4.73
C PRO A 311 -19.60 31.01 -3.55
N ALA A 312 -18.71 31.95 -3.85
CA ALA A 312 -18.04 32.73 -2.79
C ALA A 312 -19.00 33.58 -1.95
N GLY A 313 -20.13 34.00 -2.52
CA GLY A 313 -21.11 34.81 -1.83
C GLY A 313 -20.51 36.11 -1.30
N SER A 314 -20.87 36.49 -0.05
CA SER A 314 -20.40 37.72 0.59
C SER A 314 -18.91 37.76 0.88
N THR A 315 -18.19 36.65 0.89
CA THR A 315 -16.74 36.65 1.07
C THR A 315 -16.01 37.31 -0.10
N PHE A 316 -16.62 37.32 -1.30
CA PHE A 316 -16.10 38.03 -2.47
C PHE A 316 -16.16 39.57 -2.37
N LYS A 317 -16.91 40.12 -1.40
CA LYS A 317 -16.99 41.56 -1.17
C LYS A 317 -15.66 42.21 -0.82
N VAL A 318 -14.75 41.43 -0.17
CA VAL A 318 -13.39 41.94 0.11
C VAL A 318 -12.68 42.26 -1.21
N VAL A 319 -12.76 41.38 -2.21
CA VAL A 319 -12.15 41.57 -3.53
C VAL A 319 -12.83 42.78 -4.25
N THR A 320 -14.16 42.80 -4.25
CA THR A 320 -14.93 43.88 -4.91
C THR A 320 -14.66 45.22 -4.23
N GLY A 321 -14.63 45.27 -2.91
CA GLY A 321 -14.34 46.51 -2.14
C GLY A 321 -12.93 47.02 -2.40
N SER A 322 -11.93 46.14 -2.35
CA SER A 322 -10.54 46.48 -2.63
C SER A 322 -10.36 47.00 -4.06
N ALA A 323 -10.99 46.38 -5.04
CA ALA A 323 -10.98 46.85 -6.44
C ALA A 323 -11.66 48.20 -6.59
N ALA A 324 -12.76 48.48 -5.90
CA ALA A 324 -13.46 49.73 -5.94
C ALA A 324 -12.62 50.88 -5.32
N LEU A 325 -11.90 50.59 -4.22
CA LEU A 325 -10.95 51.56 -3.63
C LEU A 325 -9.75 51.81 -4.54
N ASP A 326 -9.16 50.78 -5.13
CA ASP A 326 -8.03 50.90 -6.07
C ASP A 326 -8.40 51.74 -7.30
N LYS A 327 -9.62 51.61 -7.77
CA LYS A 327 -10.14 52.36 -8.91
C LYS A 327 -10.78 53.71 -8.53
N HIS A 328 -10.61 54.12 -7.28
CA HIS A 328 -11.18 55.39 -6.76
C HIS A 328 -12.69 55.54 -7.02
N LYS A 329 -13.45 54.43 -7.02
CA LYS A 329 -14.91 54.45 -7.21
C LYS A 329 -15.65 54.68 -5.89
N VAL A 330 -14.98 54.39 -4.78
CA VAL A 330 -15.44 54.64 -3.42
C VAL A 330 -14.28 55.22 -2.59
N THR A 331 -14.59 55.99 -1.56
CA THR A 331 -13.63 56.47 -0.56
C THR A 331 -13.73 55.62 0.69
N PRO A 332 -12.66 55.53 1.50
CA PRO A 332 -12.68 54.81 2.76
C PRO A 332 -13.74 55.28 3.72
#